data_65f3e7853da434cbfc9c67cc87b8c293
#
_entry.id   65f3e7853da434cbfc9c67cc87b8c293
#
_cell.length_a   1.000
_cell.length_b   1.000
_cell.length_c   1.000
_cell.angle_alpha   90.00
_cell.angle_beta   90.00
_cell.angle_gamma   90.00
#
_symmetry.space_group_name_H-M   'P 1'
#
loop_
_entity.id
_entity.type
_entity.pdbx_description
1 polymer ?
#
loop_
_entity_poly.entity_id
_entity_poly.type
_entity_poly.pdbx_seq_one_letter_code
_entity_poly.pdbx_strand_id
1 'polypeptide(L)'
;MKAKWYPNQYVLLVSNANDKKTCIARFYTHFQPLKKITHDKIPDWKISSRNKEQAFAIDLLLDPSVKVVSLVGRAGSGKTLCAIAAGLQQTIGLRGSNPYDRMIVSRPVQP
;
A
#
# COMPACT_ATOMS: atom_id res chain seq x y z
N MET A 1 3.75 -16.60 24.23
CA MET A 1 3.15 -17.00 22.94
C MET A 1 3.82 -16.25 21.83
N LYS A 2 4.44 -16.96 20.89
CA LYS A 2 5.10 -16.31 19.77
C LYS A 2 4.06 -15.98 18.70
N ALA A 3 4.01 -14.72 18.30
CA ALA A 3 3.15 -14.32 17.20
C ALA A 3 3.66 -14.95 15.89
N LYS A 4 2.73 -15.49 15.11
CA LYS A 4 3.06 -16.03 13.80
C LYS A 4 2.89 -14.94 12.75
N TRP A 5 3.99 -14.57 12.10
CA TRP A 5 4.01 -13.49 11.14
C TRP A 5 4.24 -14.03 9.72
N TYR A 6 3.56 -13.43 8.77
CA TYR A 6 3.71 -13.77 7.35
C TYR A 6 4.38 -12.64 6.61
N PRO A 7 5.18 -12.93 5.57
CA PRO A 7 5.79 -11.88 4.76
C PRO A 7 4.75 -10.90 4.21
N ASN A 8 5.08 -9.62 4.28
CA ASN A 8 4.23 -8.50 3.86
C ASN A 8 2.96 -8.31 4.73
N GLN A 9 2.94 -8.88 5.92
CA GLN A 9 1.87 -8.64 6.88
C GLN A 9 2.02 -7.27 7.51
N TYR A 10 0.92 -6.54 7.61
CA TYR A 10 0.89 -5.24 8.29
C TYR A 10 0.39 -5.37 9.72
N VAL A 11 0.88 -4.48 10.57
CA VAL A 11 0.48 -4.44 11.97
C VAL A 11 0.25 -2.99 12.39
N LEU A 12 -0.69 -2.80 13.29
CA LEU A 12 -0.92 -1.53 13.96
C LEU A 12 -0.28 -1.61 15.34
N LEU A 13 0.74 -0.79 15.56
CA LEU A 13 1.40 -0.70 16.86
C LEU A 13 0.74 0.38 17.67
N VAL A 14 0.34 0.05 18.90
CA VAL A 14 -0.33 0.96 19.81
C VAL A 14 0.58 1.18 21.02
N SER A 15 0.77 2.45 21.41
CA SER A 15 1.59 2.77 22.56
C SER A 15 0.93 2.32 23.87
N ASN A 16 1.70 1.69 24.75
CA ASN A 16 1.22 1.32 26.09
C ASN A 16 0.92 2.54 26.97
N ALA A 17 1.61 3.65 26.70
CA ALA A 17 1.45 4.88 27.49
C ALA A 17 0.32 5.76 26.98
N ASN A 18 -0.03 5.67 25.70
CA ASN A 18 -1.04 6.53 25.07
C ASN A 18 -1.70 5.80 23.90
N ASP A 19 -2.93 5.38 24.08
CA ASP A 19 -3.71 4.63 23.09
C ASP A 19 -3.90 5.38 21.77
N LYS A 20 -3.76 6.73 21.80
CA LYS A 20 -3.89 7.56 20.61
C LYS A 20 -2.63 7.57 19.75
N LYS A 21 -1.49 7.16 20.31
CA LYS A 21 -0.25 7.03 19.54
C LYS A 21 -0.21 5.66 18.90
N THR A 22 -0.38 5.66 17.57
CA THR A 22 -0.33 4.44 16.79
C THR A 22 0.67 4.59 15.64
N CYS A 23 1.16 3.47 15.17
CA CYS A 23 2.10 3.41 14.05
C CYS A 23 1.78 2.18 13.23
N ILE A 24 1.79 2.32 11.91
CA ILE A 24 1.60 1.20 11.01
C ILE A 24 2.98 0.70 10.59
N ALA A 25 3.20 -0.60 10.73
CA ALA A 25 4.45 -1.23 10.36
C ALA A 25 4.19 -2.44 9.46
N ARG A 26 5.20 -2.81 8.69
CA ARG A 26 5.14 -3.95 7.77
C ARG A 26 6.21 -4.96 8.14
N PHE A 27 5.81 -6.22 8.20
CA PHE A 27 6.71 -7.34 8.37
C PHE A 27 7.15 -7.85 7.00
N TYR A 28 8.43 -7.70 6.68
CA TYR A 28 8.97 -8.13 5.39
C TYR A 28 9.40 -9.59 5.39
N THR A 29 10.30 -9.94 6.30
CA THR A 29 10.81 -11.31 6.43
C THR A 29 11.21 -11.56 7.88
N HIS A 30 11.47 -12.85 8.22
CA HIS A 30 11.97 -13.22 9.54
C HIS A 30 13.38 -12.72 9.83
N PHE A 31 14.10 -12.24 8.82
CA PHE A 31 15.48 -11.77 8.95
C PHE A 31 15.59 -10.24 9.05
N GLN A 32 14.47 -9.53 8.97
CA GLN A 32 14.43 -8.08 9.04
C GLN A 32 13.47 -7.61 10.11
N PRO A 33 13.78 -6.50 10.79
CA PRO A 33 12.86 -5.94 11.77
C PRO A 33 11.60 -5.39 11.09
N LEU A 34 10.55 -5.18 11.87
CA LEU A 34 9.39 -4.45 11.42
C LEU A 34 9.79 -3.06 10.95
N LYS A 35 9.26 -2.64 9.82
CA LYS A 35 9.54 -1.31 9.27
C LYS A 35 8.28 -0.47 9.30
N LYS A 36 8.38 0.72 9.85
CA LYS A 36 7.32 1.72 9.78
C LYS A 36 7.08 2.06 8.31
N ILE A 37 5.81 2.04 7.89
CA ILE A 37 5.51 2.41 6.51
C ILE A 37 5.51 3.92 6.34
N THR A 38 6.10 4.37 5.25
CA THR A 38 6.20 5.79 4.90
C THR A 38 5.51 6.11 3.58
N HIS A 39 5.12 5.07 2.82
CA HIS A 39 4.49 5.22 1.50
C HIS A 39 2.97 5.09 1.62
N ASP A 40 2.34 6.01 2.35
CA ASP A 40 0.89 6.04 2.50
C ASP A 40 0.24 7.14 1.66
N LYS A 41 1.02 7.72 0.73
CA LYS A 41 0.59 8.81 -0.15
C LYS A 41 1.03 8.54 -1.57
N ILE A 42 0.25 9.06 -2.52
CA ILE A 42 0.61 9.09 -3.94
C ILE A 42 0.84 10.56 -4.29
N PRO A 43 2.12 11.01 -4.28
CA PRO A 43 2.43 12.45 -4.20
C PRO A 43 2.00 13.26 -5.41
N ASP A 44 2.20 12.74 -6.62
CA ASP A 44 1.93 13.53 -7.84
C ASP A 44 0.44 13.78 -8.06
N TRP A 45 -0.41 12.97 -7.46
CA TRP A 45 -1.87 13.12 -7.56
C TRP A 45 -2.50 13.57 -6.25
N LYS A 46 -1.67 13.95 -5.27
CA LYS A 46 -2.12 14.45 -3.97
C LYS A 46 -3.12 13.54 -3.27
N ILE A 47 -2.95 12.24 -3.44
CA ILE A 47 -3.79 11.24 -2.80
C ILE A 47 -3.09 10.75 -1.56
N SER A 48 -3.77 10.82 -0.43
CA SER A 48 -3.29 10.26 0.84
C SER A 48 -4.29 9.25 1.36
N SER A 49 -3.80 8.33 2.18
CA SER A 49 -4.66 7.31 2.78
C SER A 49 -5.66 7.96 3.75
N ARG A 50 -6.90 7.50 3.73
CA ARG A 50 -7.97 7.93 4.63
C ARG A 50 -8.13 7.02 5.83
N ASN A 51 -7.59 5.80 5.74
CA ASN A 51 -7.65 4.81 6.80
C ASN A 51 -6.44 3.88 6.67
N LYS A 52 -6.27 3.00 7.65
CA LYS A 52 -5.13 2.09 7.68
C LYS A 52 -5.11 1.11 6.52
N GLU A 53 -6.26 0.63 6.09
CA GLU A 53 -6.37 -0.31 4.97
C GLU A 53 -5.92 0.33 3.66
N GLN A 54 -6.27 1.59 3.43
CA GLN A 54 -5.77 2.33 2.26
C GLN A 54 -4.26 2.56 2.36
N ALA A 55 -3.74 2.83 3.55
CA ALA A 55 -2.30 2.98 3.75
C ALA A 55 -1.57 1.68 3.39
N PHE A 56 -2.08 0.54 3.81
CA PHE A 56 -1.51 -0.77 3.45
C PHE A 56 -1.53 -0.97 1.94
N ALA A 57 -2.66 -0.66 1.30
CA ALA A 57 -2.81 -0.82 -0.15
C ALA A 57 -1.81 0.06 -0.91
N ILE A 58 -1.70 1.32 -0.55
CA ILE A 58 -0.79 2.26 -1.22
C ILE A 58 0.66 1.80 -1.06
N ASP A 59 1.05 1.40 0.14
CA ASP A 59 2.41 0.93 0.39
C ASP A 59 2.76 -0.29 -0.47
N LEU A 60 1.86 -1.27 -0.56
CA LEU A 60 2.06 -2.44 -1.40
C LEU A 60 2.10 -2.08 -2.89
N LEU A 61 1.17 -1.24 -3.33
CA LEU A 61 1.08 -0.87 -4.75
C LEU A 61 2.31 -0.08 -5.22
N LEU A 62 2.91 0.71 -4.34
CA LEU A 62 4.10 1.49 -4.69
C LEU A 62 5.41 0.72 -4.54
N ASP A 63 5.37 -0.53 -4.08
CA ASP A 63 6.56 -1.36 -3.90
C ASP A 63 6.79 -2.22 -5.14
N PRO A 64 7.82 -1.93 -5.97
CA PRO A 64 8.08 -2.70 -7.18
C PRO A 64 8.47 -4.16 -6.92
N SER A 65 8.90 -4.50 -5.72
CA SER A 65 9.25 -5.88 -5.37
C SER A 65 8.01 -6.76 -5.19
N VAL A 66 6.85 -6.15 -4.97
CA VAL A 66 5.57 -6.86 -4.85
C VAL A 66 4.93 -6.92 -6.24
N LYS A 67 4.84 -8.11 -6.80
CA LYS A 67 4.43 -8.30 -8.20
C LYS A 67 2.93 -8.41 -8.39
N VAL A 68 2.20 -8.88 -7.39
CA VAL A 68 0.74 -9.06 -7.47
C VAL A 68 0.12 -8.51 -6.19
N VAL A 69 -0.87 -7.63 -6.36
CA VAL A 69 -1.64 -7.09 -5.24
C VAL A 69 -3.12 -7.27 -5.54
N SER A 70 -3.84 -7.92 -4.64
CA SER A 70 -5.30 -8.07 -4.73
C SER A 70 -5.97 -7.11 -3.74
N LEU A 71 -6.89 -6.30 -4.25
CA LEU A 71 -7.65 -5.37 -3.43
C LEU A 71 -9.11 -5.83 -3.38
N VAL A 72 -9.54 -6.28 -2.21
CA VAL A 72 -10.89 -6.78 -1.98
C VAL A 72 -11.59 -5.88 -0.98
N GLY A 73 -12.81 -5.48 -1.27
CA GLY A 73 -13.57 -4.63 -0.39
C GLY A 73 -14.85 -4.14 -1.05
N ARG A 74 -15.61 -3.36 -0.30
CA ARG A 74 -16.89 -2.83 -0.78
C ARG A 74 -16.71 -1.79 -1.87
N ALA A 75 -17.71 -1.65 -2.74
CA ALA A 75 -17.75 -0.56 -3.70
C ALA A 75 -17.67 0.79 -2.96
N GLY A 76 -16.94 1.74 -3.54
CA GLY A 76 -16.77 3.06 -2.94
C GLY A 76 -15.66 3.15 -1.89
N SER A 77 -14.90 2.08 -1.67
CA SER A 77 -13.79 2.09 -0.71
C SER A 77 -12.49 2.72 -1.25
N GLY A 78 -12.49 3.15 -2.52
CA GLY A 78 -11.33 3.78 -3.14
C GLY A 78 -10.30 2.81 -3.72
N LYS A 79 -10.64 1.53 -3.86
CA LYS A 79 -9.72 0.50 -4.39
C LYS A 79 -9.20 0.85 -5.79
N THR A 80 -10.12 1.14 -6.69
CA THR A 80 -9.78 1.46 -8.08
C THR A 80 -8.96 2.74 -8.17
N LEU A 81 -9.36 3.76 -7.40
CA LEU A 81 -8.64 5.03 -7.36
C LEU A 81 -7.19 4.82 -6.90
N CYS A 82 -6.97 4.09 -5.82
CA CYS A 82 -5.63 3.80 -5.32
C CYS A 82 -4.80 3.03 -6.34
N ALA A 83 -5.38 2.01 -6.98
CA ALA A 83 -4.68 1.18 -7.95
C ALA A 83 -4.26 1.99 -9.19
N ILE A 84 -5.18 2.77 -9.74
CA ILE A 84 -4.88 3.58 -10.94
C ILE A 84 -3.88 4.68 -10.61
N ALA A 85 -4.06 5.39 -9.50
CA ALA A 85 -3.16 6.46 -9.13
C ALA A 85 -1.74 5.94 -8.83
N ALA A 86 -1.62 4.80 -8.15
CA ALA A 86 -0.32 4.17 -7.92
C ALA A 86 0.34 3.73 -9.23
N GLY A 87 -0.43 3.20 -10.17
CA GLY A 87 0.06 2.83 -11.48
C GLY A 87 0.58 4.04 -12.26
N LEU A 88 -0.16 5.12 -12.27
CA LEU A 88 0.26 6.37 -12.93
C LEU A 88 1.51 6.95 -12.27
N GLN A 89 1.58 6.92 -10.94
CA GLN A 89 2.76 7.41 -10.22
C GLN A 89 4.03 6.68 -10.64
N GLN A 90 3.93 5.40 -10.93
CA GLN A 90 5.08 4.55 -11.26
C GLN A 90 5.39 4.48 -12.76
N THR A 91 4.54 5.07 -13.60
CA THR A 91 4.76 5.09 -15.06
C THR A 91 5.07 6.48 -15.57
N ILE A 92 4.32 7.49 -15.13
CA ILE A 92 4.45 8.87 -15.61
C ILE A 92 4.66 9.87 -14.48
N GLY A 93 5.03 9.39 -13.29
CA GLY A 93 5.28 10.26 -12.14
C GLY A 93 6.43 11.23 -12.40
N LEU A 94 6.37 12.39 -11.74
CA LEU A 94 7.26 13.51 -12.00
C LEU A 94 8.60 13.45 -11.26
N ARG A 95 8.82 12.42 -10.43
CA ARG A 95 9.93 12.40 -9.46
C ARG A 95 11.13 11.56 -9.88
N GLY A 96 11.43 11.46 -11.16
CA GLY A 96 12.62 10.77 -11.66
C GLY A 96 12.30 9.49 -12.38
N SER A 97 13.21 8.50 -12.33
CA SER A 97 13.02 7.26 -13.07
C SER A 97 11.89 6.43 -12.49
N ASN A 98 10.93 6.11 -13.34
CA ASN A 98 9.78 5.30 -12.96
C ASN A 98 10.08 3.81 -13.17
N PRO A 99 9.62 2.91 -12.28
CA PRO A 99 9.92 1.48 -12.40
C PRO A 99 9.25 0.81 -13.59
N TYR A 100 8.20 1.41 -14.16
CA TYR A 100 7.45 0.82 -15.27
C TYR A 100 7.32 1.78 -16.43
N ASP A 101 7.29 1.23 -17.63
CA ASP A 101 7.19 2.03 -18.86
C ASP A 101 5.76 2.40 -19.21
N ARG A 102 4.81 1.54 -18.85
CA ARG A 102 3.40 1.76 -19.20
C ARG A 102 2.48 1.04 -18.23
N MET A 103 1.24 1.49 -18.19
CA MET A 103 0.18 0.89 -17.40
C MET A 103 -0.91 0.36 -18.34
N ILE A 104 -1.32 -0.88 -18.11
CA ILE A 104 -2.41 -1.48 -18.87
C ILE A 104 -3.59 -1.67 -17.93
N VAL A 105 -4.75 -1.15 -18.30
CA VAL A 105 -5.98 -1.29 -17.53
C VAL A 105 -6.94 -2.17 -18.29
N SER A 106 -7.46 -3.19 -17.62
CA SER A 106 -8.44 -4.11 -18.21
C SER A 106 -9.61 -4.26 -17.26
N ARG A 107 -10.79 -4.32 -17.84
CA ARG A 107 -12.03 -4.51 -17.08
C ARG A 107 -12.83 -5.64 -17.73
N PRO A 108 -13.32 -6.62 -16.94
CA PRO A 108 -14.16 -7.66 -17.50
C PRO A 108 -15.44 -7.07 -18.11
N VAL A 109 -15.80 -7.57 -19.28
CA VAL A 109 -17.10 -7.25 -19.87
C VAL A 109 -18.14 -8.13 -19.20
N GLN A 110 -19.12 -7.49 -18.58
CA GLN A 110 -20.25 -8.23 -18.01
C GLN A 110 -21.33 -8.40 -19.06
N PRO A 111 -21.84 -9.62 -19.24
CA PRO A 111 -22.91 -9.86 -20.17
C PRO A 111 -24.20 -9.18 -19.73
#